data_b3c1b706667e05bd67d7a0cc4b3971f6
#
_entry.id   b3c1b706667e05bd67d7a0cc4b3971f6
#
_cell.length_a   1.000
_cell.length_b   1.000
_cell.length_c   1.000
_cell.angle_alpha   90.00
_cell.angle_beta   90.00
_cell.angle_gamma   90.00
#
_symmetry.space_group_name_H-M   'P 1'
#
loop_
_entity.id
_entity.type
_entity.pdbx_description
1 polymer ?
#
loop_
_entity_poly.entity_id
_entity_poly.type
_entity_poly.pdbx_seq_one_letter_code
_entity_poly.pdbx_strand_id
1 'polypeptide(L)'
;PKYVKSGVLQELPTDVFGPAEMDKEFSPMIQTNKIEGKYYTIPTAVRTSALFYNKDLLKEANMTEADIPTELEKFAEVAGSLAQWDGKEILVEGCTWQPTGQYHSWLRPVLMNQFGGKPLSDDYKTAQWNSPECQAAFDYFIDLNTKYKVGVDKFMNADADAFAAGKAYFHIDGSYRVGTYKNQIDSFEWGVVPLPMKDGVKGSCGTFWTNGITANTTGAQLDASVKFLQFLTGEDVMKRWTEEVGEVGARVSITEDEELTKDPIMKPFIDALPYATSYFYVSESDDRQILVDAIDKVILEGVDN
;
A
#
# COMPACT_ATOMS: atom_id res chain seq x y z
N PRO A 1 -15.55 -11.58 1.89
CA PRO A 1 -16.90 -11.96 2.33
C PRO A 1 -17.87 -12.27 1.17
N LYS A 2 -17.86 -11.46 0.08
CA LYS A 2 -18.81 -11.61 -1.04
C LYS A 2 -18.81 -13.03 -1.64
N TYR A 3 -17.64 -13.56 -2.00
CA TYR A 3 -17.52 -14.88 -2.63
C TYR A 3 -17.88 -16.06 -1.70
N VAL A 4 -17.67 -15.89 -0.39
CA VAL A 4 -18.08 -16.88 0.60
C VAL A 4 -19.60 -16.85 0.76
N LYS A 5 -20.20 -15.67 0.95
CA LYS A 5 -21.65 -15.50 1.08
C LYS A 5 -22.43 -15.97 -0.16
N SER A 6 -21.85 -15.82 -1.34
CA SER A 6 -22.44 -16.29 -2.61
C SER A 6 -22.18 -17.78 -2.91
N GLY A 7 -21.48 -18.50 -2.01
CA GLY A 7 -21.19 -19.93 -2.19
C GLY A 7 -20.19 -20.24 -3.31
N VAL A 8 -19.36 -19.26 -3.71
CA VAL A 8 -18.32 -19.46 -4.75
C VAL A 8 -17.10 -20.19 -4.19
N LEU A 9 -16.74 -19.92 -2.93
CA LEU A 9 -15.59 -20.51 -2.25
C LEU A 9 -16.07 -21.54 -1.22
N GLN A 10 -15.34 -22.66 -1.11
CA GLN A 10 -15.47 -23.60 0.00
C GLN A 10 -14.47 -23.27 1.11
N GLU A 11 -14.77 -23.73 2.33
CA GLU A 11 -13.82 -23.70 3.45
C GLU A 11 -12.55 -24.48 3.07
N LEU A 12 -11.39 -23.96 3.42
CA LEU A 12 -10.14 -24.69 3.24
C LEU A 12 -10.13 -25.94 4.11
N PRO A 13 -9.63 -27.11 3.63
CA PRO A 13 -9.55 -28.33 4.40
C PRO A 13 -8.78 -28.12 5.72
N THR A 14 -9.45 -28.29 6.85
CA THR A 14 -8.92 -27.98 8.19
C THR A 14 -7.85 -28.95 8.69
N ASP A 15 -7.76 -30.12 8.11
CA ASP A 15 -6.69 -31.09 8.33
C ASP A 15 -5.35 -30.67 7.69
N VAL A 16 -5.39 -29.71 6.75
CA VAL A 16 -4.23 -29.18 6.05
C VAL A 16 -4.00 -27.70 6.38
N PHE A 17 -5.08 -26.93 6.47
CA PHE A 17 -5.07 -25.48 6.69
C PHE A 17 -5.88 -25.12 7.94
N GLY A 18 -5.50 -25.73 9.07
CA GLY A 18 -6.19 -25.51 10.35
C GLY A 18 -6.11 -24.03 10.79
N PRO A 19 -7.23 -23.44 11.25
CA PRO A 19 -7.22 -22.03 11.64
C PRO A 19 -6.15 -21.66 12.68
N ALA A 20 -5.88 -22.53 13.64
CA ALA A 20 -4.86 -22.29 14.67
C ALA A 20 -3.42 -22.30 14.08
N GLU A 21 -3.15 -23.19 13.14
CA GLU A 21 -1.86 -23.23 12.44
C GLU A 21 -1.69 -22.02 11.53
N MET A 22 -2.72 -21.68 10.76
CA MET A 22 -2.69 -20.47 9.92
C MET A 22 -2.46 -19.20 10.74
N ASP A 23 -3.08 -19.07 11.90
CA ASP A 23 -2.87 -17.92 12.80
C ASP A 23 -1.44 -17.84 13.34
N LYS A 24 -0.78 -18.99 13.50
CA LYS A 24 0.59 -19.07 14.01
C LYS A 24 1.64 -18.87 12.91
N GLU A 25 1.40 -19.46 11.75
CA GLU A 25 2.40 -19.52 10.68
C GLU A 25 2.39 -18.32 9.73
N PHE A 26 1.28 -17.60 9.67
CA PHE A 26 1.12 -16.47 8.76
C PHE A 26 1.02 -15.14 9.50
N SER A 27 1.36 -14.05 8.81
CA SER A 27 1.27 -12.69 9.34
C SER A 27 -0.09 -12.42 10.00
N PRO A 28 -0.15 -11.80 11.19
CA PRO A 28 -1.40 -11.48 11.88
C PRO A 28 -2.41 -10.69 11.03
N MET A 29 -1.95 -9.96 10.02
CA MET A 29 -2.80 -9.22 9.08
C MET A 29 -3.85 -10.12 8.41
N ILE A 30 -3.54 -11.39 8.15
CA ILE A 30 -4.45 -12.32 7.48
C ILE A 30 -5.68 -12.69 8.31
N GLN A 31 -5.65 -12.49 9.63
CA GLN A 31 -6.77 -12.83 10.51
C GLN A 31 -8.04 -12.04 10.14
N THR A 32 -7.89 -10.89 9.49
CA THR A 32 -9.02 -10.12 8.93
C THR A 32 -9.77 -10.88 7.83
N ASN A 33 -9.18 -11.96 7.30
CA ASN A 33 -9.77 -12.82 6.26
C ASN A 33 -10.62 -13.96 6.81
N LYS A 34 -10.68 -14.14 8.15
CA LYS A 34 -11.56 -15.11 8.77
C LYS A 34 -13.02 -14.70 8.64
N ILE A 35 -13.86 -15.68 8.30
CA ILE A 35 -15.30 -15.53 8.29
C ILE A 35 -15.87 -16.60 9.24
N GLU A 36 -16.51 -16.17 10.33
CA GLU A 36 -17.04 -17.06 11.36
C GLU A 36 -16.00 -18.05 11.92
N GLY A 37 -14.75 -17.57 12.09
CA GLY A 37 -13.64 -18.37 12.61
C GLY A 37 -12.97 -19.33 11.62
N LYS A 38 -13.37 -19.31 10.34
CA LYS A 38 -12.93 -20.21 9.28
C LYS A 38 -12.13 -19.46 8.23
N TYR A 39 -11.18 -20.16 7.58
CA TYR A 39 -10.48 -19.69 6.41
C TYR A 39 -11.04 -20.29 5.11
N TYR A 40 -11.28 -19.45 4.13
CA TYR A 40 -11.73 -19.81 2.77
C TYR A 40 -10.67 -19.54 1.72
N THR A 41 -9.62 -18.82 2.13
CA THR A 41 -8.48 -18.49 1.28
C THR A 41 -7.20 -18.49 2.11
N ILE A 42 -6.07 -18.76 1.46
CA ILE A 42 -4.73 -18.71 2.07
C ILE A 42 -3.91 -17.59 1.41
N PRO A 43 -3.18 -16.77 2.17
CA PRO A 43 -2.38 -15.70 1.62
C PRO A 43 -1.09 -16.23 0.97
N THR A 44 -0.68 -15.61 -0.13
CA THR A 44 0.62 -15.85 -0.76
C THR A 44 1.61 -14.75 -0.48
N ALA A 45 1.12 -13.50 -0.39
CA ALA A 45 1.96 -12.35 -0.09
C ALA A 45 1.19 -11.34 0.76
N VAL A 46 1.90 -10.60 1.57
CA VAL A 46 1.44 -9.40 2.27
C VAL A 46 2.14 -8.18 1.67
N ARG A 47 1.45 -7.05 1.66
CA ARG A 47 1.95 -5.80 1.10
C ARG A 47 1.78 -4.68 2.08
N THR A 48 2.78 -3.85 2.18
CA THR A 48 2.72 -2.56 2.87
C THR A 48 3.16 -1.47 1.92
N SER A 49 2.87 -0.22 2.23
CA SER A 49 3.33 0.95 1.48
C SER A 49 4.48 1.64 2.19
N ALA A 50 5.37 2.22 1.39
CA ALA A 50 6.51 3.00 1.85
C ALA A 50 6.82 4.15 0.89
N LEU A 51 7.79 4.98 1.22
CA LEU A 51 8.24 6.10 0.42
C LEU A 51 9.49 5.70 -0.35
N PHE A 52 9.38 5.60 -1.67
CA PHE A 52 10.51 5.51 -2.58
C PHE A 52 11.11 6.90 -2.80
N TYR A 53 12.43 6.96 -2.95
CA TYR A 53 13.12 8.21 -3.23
C TYR A 53 14.24 8.04 -4.27
N ASN A 54 14.44 9.07 -5.10
CA ASN A 54 15.50 9.13 -6.09
C ASN A 54 16.76 9.73 -5.45
N LYS A 55 17.82 8.90 -5.30
CA LYS A 55 19.08 9.30 -4.66
C LYS A 55 19.84 10.36 -5.45
N ASP A 56 19.78 10.29 -6.77
CA ASP A 56 20.51 11.20 -7.64
C ASP A 56 19.89 12.60 -7.59
N LEU A 57 18.56 12.69 -7.66
CA LEU A 57 17.85 13.97 -7.48
C LEU A 57 18.09 14.57 -6.09
N LEU A 58 18.05 13.75 -5.02
CA LEU A 58 18.38 14.23 -3.67
C LEU A 58 19.80 14.79 -3.61
N LYS A 59 20.77 14.09 -4.21
CA LYS A 59 22.16 14.54 -4.26
C LYS A 59 22.31 15.86 -5.04
N GLU A 60 21.61 16.02 -6.15
CA GLU A 60 21.56 17.29 -6.89
C GLU A 60 21.02 18.45 -6.05
N ALA A 61 20.06 18.16 -5.17
CA ALA A 61 19.52 19.10 -4.17
C ALA A 61 20.41 19.27 -2.92
N ASN A 62 21.62 18.66 -2.88
CA ASN A 62 22.52 18.61 -1.72
C ASN A 62 21.87 17.95 -0.48
N MET A 63 21.03 16.96 -0.71
CA MET A 63 20.36 16.17 0.33
C MET A 63 20.82 14.70 0.31
N THR A 64 20.63 14.05 1.44
CA THR A 64 20.85 12.61 1.65
C THR A 64 19.57 11.97 2.18
N GLU A 65 19.54 10.65 2.33
CA GLU A 65 18.43 9.92 2.97
C GLU A 65 18.10 10.48 4.37
N ALA A 66 19.13 10.87 5.14
CA ALA A 66 18.95 11.40 6.50
C ALA A 66 18.22 12.76 6.55
N ASP A 67 18.15 13.47 5.42
CA ASP A 67 17.49 14.76 5.29
C ASP A 67 16.01 14.61 4.86
N ILE A 68 15.55 13.39 4.54
CA ILE A 68 14.16 13.11 4.18
C ILE A 68 13.30 13.31 5.45
N PRO A 69 12.31 14.22 5.42
CA PRO A 69 11.50 14.49 6.60
C PRO A 69 10.62 13.30 6.98
N THR A 70 10.56 13.03 8.28
CA THR A 70 9.76 11.94 8.85
C THR A 70 8.37 12.38 9.31
N GLU A 71 8.07 13.68 9.33
CA GLU A 71 6.76 14.24 9.72
C GLU A 71 6.05 14.82 8.50
N LEU A 72 4.73 14.62 8.41
CA LEU A 72 3.90 14.94 7.24
C LEU A 72 4.02 16.39 6.77
N GLU A 73 3.90 17.36 7.70
CA GLU A 73 3.95 18.78 7.34
C GLU A 73 5.31 19.15 6.78
N LYS A 74 6.38 18.68 7.42
CA LYS A 74 7.74 18.96 6.95
C LYS A 74 8.04 18.26 5.63
N PHE A 75 7.52 17.05 5.45
CA PHE A 75 7.62 16.33 4.17
C PHE A 75 6.94 17.10 3.03
N ALA A 76 5.71 17.60 3.25
CA ALA A 76 5.01 18.39 2.25
C ALA A 76 5.77 19.68 1.87
N GLU A 77 6.32 20.40 2.85
CA GLU A 77 7.15 21.61 2.63
C GLU A 77 8.39 21.27 1.78
N VAL A 78 9.14 20.25 2.16
CA VAL A 78 10.37 19.86 1.48
C VAL A 78 10.06 19.33 0.08
N ALA A 79 9.11 18.42 -0.07
CA ALA A 79 8.70 17.91 -1.36
C ALA A 79 8.24 19.04 -2.30
N GLY A 80 7.44 19.99 -1.80
CA GLY A 80 7.04 21.17 -2.56
C GLY A 80 8.21 22.05 -2.98
N SER A 81 9.21 22.24 -2.12
CA SER A 81 10.41 23.02 -2.42
C SER A 81 11.33 22.37 -3.46
N LEU A 82 11.29 21.04 -3.57
CA LEU A 82 12.07 20.25 -4.52
C LEU A 82 11.39 20.16 -5.90
N ALA A 83 10.08 20.36 -5.99
CA ALA A 83 9.35 20.32 -7.24
C ALA A 83 9.87 21.39 -8.22
N GLN A 84 10.15 20.97 -9.45
CA GLN A 84 10.70 21.86 -10.48
C GLN A 84 9.60 22.28 -11.46
N TRP A 85 9.42 23.59 -11.59
CA TRP A 85 8.37 24.18 -12.40
C TRP A 85 8.95 25.11 -13.48
N ASP A 86 8.39 25.08 -14.69
CA ASP A 86 8.57 26.11 -15.72
C ASP A 86 7.23 26.82 -15.94
N GLY A 87 7.08 27.97 -15.34
CA GLY A 87 5.81 28.68 -15.31
C GLY A 87 4.72 27.87 -14.60
N LYS A 88 3.79 27.29 -15.37
CA LYS A 88 2.68 26.45 -14.87
C LYS A 88 2.90 24.96 -15.14
N GLU A 89 3.94 24.61 -15.88
CA GLU A 89 4.26 23.23 -16.23
C GLU A 89 5.24 22.64 -15.21
N ILE A 90 4.91 21.45 -14.67
CA ILE A 90 5.81 20.73 -13.80
C ILE A 90 6.80 19.92 -14.66
N LEU A 91 8.08 20.00 -14.35
CA LEU A 91 9.15 19.29 -15.03
C LEU A 91 9.62 18.07 -14.21
N VAL A 92 9.67 18.24 -12.88
CA VAL A 92 10.02 17.18 -11.93
C VAL A 92 9.14 17.35 -10.69
N GLU A 93 8.44 16.31 -10.30
CA GLU A 93 7.62 16.31 -9.09
C GLU A 93 8.48 16.19 -7.84
N GLY A 94 8.15 16.93 -6.80
CA GLY A 94 8.72 16.70 -5.47
C GLY A 94 8.23 15.39 -4.88
N CYS A 95 6.93 15.12 -5.01
CA CYS A 95 6.34 13.82 -4.75
C CYS A 95 5.25 13.57 -5.79
N THR A 96 5.21 12.39 -6.38
CA THR A 96 4.14 12.04 -7.31
C THR A 96 2.79 12.22 -6.62
N TRP A 97 1.79 12.74 -7.35
CA TRP A 97 0.46 12.96 -6.81
C TRP A 97 -0.61 12.57 -7.84
N GLN A 98 -1.19 11.38 -7.69
CA GLN A 98 -2.22 10.86 -8.60
C GLN A 98 -3.35 10.19 -7.80
N PRO A 99 -4.47 10.90 -7.56
CA PRO A 99 -5.60 10.39 -6.77
C PRO A 99 -6.21 9.09 -7.30
N THR A 100 -6.16 8.90 -8.63
CA THR A 100 -6.66 7.70 -9.31
C THR A 100 -5.73 6.50 -9.19
N GLY A 101 -4.47 6.69 -8.80
CA GLY A 101 -3.45 5.66 -8.62
C GLY A 101 -3.52 5.00 -7.24
N GLN A 102 -2.36 4.71 -6.64
CA GLN A 102 -2.27 4.09 -5.30
C GLN A 102 -2.54 5.06 -4.15
N TYR A 103 -2.58 6.35 -4.42
CA TYR A 103 -2.78 7.39 -3.39
C TYR A 103 -4.11 7.31 -2.66
N HIS A 104 -5.15 6.72 -3.26
CA HIS A 104 -6.38 6.40 -2.54
C HIS A 104 -6.15 5.46 -1.34
N SER A 105 -5.19 4.54 -1.46
CA SER A 105 -4.80 3.62 -0.39
C SER A 105 -3.95 4.31 0.68
N TRP A 106 -3.25 5.40 0.34
CA TRP A 106 -2.56 6.23 1.32
C TRP A 106 -3.56 7.10 2.09
N LEU A 107 -4.48 7.79 1.41
CA LEU A 107 -5.45 8.67 2.07
C LEU A 107 -6.32 7.91 3.09
N ARG A 108 -6.99 6.82 2.67
CA ARG A 108 -8.00 6.16 3.51
C ARG A 108 -7.43 5.41 4.71
N PRO A 109 -6.61 4.36 4.53
CA PRO A 109 -6.14 3.59 5.67
C PRO A 109 -4.94 4.22 6.40
N VAL A 110 -4.22 5.15 5.77
CA VAL A 110 -3.00 5.72 6.35
C VAL A 110 -3.25 7.11 6.90
N LEU A 111 -3.47 8.12 6.04
CA LEU A 111 -3.62 9.50 6.50
C LEU A 111 -4.80 9.66 7.47
N MET A 112 -6.00 9.16 7.14
CA MET A 112 -7.14 9.27 8.06
C MET A 112 -6.83 8.66 9.42
N ASN A 113 -6.16 7.51 9.47
CA ASN A 113 -5.76 6.89 10.73
C ASN A 113 -4.68 7.71 11.47
N GLN A 114 -3.68 8.25 10.76
CA GLN A 114 -2.65 9.12 11.35
C GLN A 114 -3.22 10.41 11.94
N PHE A 115 -4.29 10.96 11.35
CA PHE A 115 -5.03 12.09 11.89
C PHE A 115 -6.04 11.72 13.00
N GLY A 116 -6.13 10.42 13.37
CA GLY A 116 -7.04 9.92 14.41
C GLY A 116 -8.46 9.66 13.94
N GLY A 117 -8.73 9.76 12.64
CA GLY A 117 -10.04 9.51 12.05
C GLY A 117 -10.26 8.05 11.68
N LYS A 118 -11.53 7.69 11.57
CA LYS A 118 -11.99 6.39 11.03
C LYS A 118 -12.97 6.68 9.90
N PRO A 119 -12.69 6.28 8.65
CA PRO A 119 -13.60 6.53 7.54
C PRO A 119 -14.91 5.75 7.64
N LEU A 120 -14.94 4.65 8.39
CA LEU A 120 -16.12 3.82 8.64
C LEU A 120 -16.25 3.51 10.13
N SER A 121 -17.50 3.30 10.60
CA SER A 121 -17.77 2.78 11.94
C SER A 121 -17.20 1.36 12.12
N ASP A 122 -16.99 0.92 13.37
CA ASP A 122 -16.43 -0.39 13.68
C ASP A 122 -17.26 -1.56 13.15
N ASP A 123 -18.57 -1.37 12.97
CA ASP A 123 -19.49 -2.34 12.36
C ASP A 123 -19.61 -2.23 10.83
N TYR A 124 -18.83 -1.31 10.21
CA TYR A 124 -18.80 -1.01 8.77
C TYR A 124 -20.15 -0.58 8.15
N LYS A 125 -21.08 -0.04 8.96
CA LYS A 125 -22.43 0.36 8.47
C LYS A 125 -22.59 1.85 8.26
N THR A 126 -21.72 2.66 8.85
CA THR A 126 -21.83 4.11 8.81
C THR A 126 -20.52 4.71 8.27
N ALA A 127 -20.64 5.57 7.26
CA ALA A 127 -19.54 6.39 6.79
C ALA A 127 -19.28 7.54 7.77
N GLN A 128 -18.00 7.76 8.12
CA GLN A 128 -17.55 8.79 9.07
C GLN A 128 -16.53 9.76 8.44
N TRP A 129 -16.55 9.86 7.12
CA TRP A 129 -15.64 10.73 6.36
C TRP A 129 -15.77 12.21 6.72
N ASN A 130 -16.93 12.62 7.22
CA ASN A 130 -17.19 13.98 7.66
C ASN A 130 -16.76 14.27 9.10
N SER A 131 -16.03 13.37 9.77
CA SER A 131 -15.44 13.69 11.06
C SER A 131 -14.32 14.72 10.89
N PRO A 132 -14.06 15.57 11.89
CA PRO A 132 -13.00 16.59 11.80
C PRO A 132 -11.62 16.00 11.46
N GLU A 133 -11.33 14.82 11.98
CA GLU A 133 -10.06 14.11 11.77
C GLU A 133 -9.93 13.62 10.32
N CYS A 134 -11.01 13.07 9.75
CA CYS A 134 -11.03 12.63 8.35
C CYS A 134 -10.97 13.82 7.39
N GLN A 135 -11.66 14.92 7.72
CA GLN A 135 -11.56 16.16 6.95
C GLN A 135 -10.15 16.71 6.97
N ALA A 136 -9.50 16.79 8.14
CA ALA A 136 -8.12 17.26 8.24
C ALA A 136 -7.13 16.39 7.43
N ALA A 137 -7.34 15.08 7.39
CA ALA A 137 -6.55 14.19 6.54
C ALA A 137 -6.79 14.43 5.03
N PHE A 138 -8.04 14.69 4.66
CA PHE A 138 -8.41 15.03 3.28
C PHE A 138 -7.82 16.40 2.88
N ASP A 139 -7.93 17.41 3.75
CA ASP A 139 -7.34 18.73 3.53
C ASP A 139 -5.83 18.65 3.32
N TYR A 140 -5.12 17.88 4.16
CA TYR A 140 -3.69 17.64 3.97
C TYR A 140 -3.39 17.02 2.61
N PHE A 141 -4.19 16.02 2.19
CA PHE A 141 -4.02 15.36 0.90
C PHE A 141 -4.23 16.33 -0.29
N ILE A 142 -5.24 17.20 -0.21
CA ILE A 142 -5.49 18.25 -1.20
C ILE A 142 -4.39 19.32 -1.18
N ASP A 143 -3.94 19.72 0.00
CA ASP A 143 -2.87 20.69 0.20
C ASP A 143 -1.55 20.28 -0.45
N LEU A 144 -1.26 18.99 -0.55
CA LEU A 144 -0.07 18.52 -1.29
C LEU A 144 -0.04 19.04 -2.73
N ASN A 145 -1.20 19.08 -3.40
CA ASN A 145 -1.31 19.63 -4.76
C ASN A 145 -1.51 21.15 -4.76
N THR A 146 -2.46 21.67 -3.99
CA THR A 146 -2.94 23.07 -4.13
C THR A 146 -2.03 24.06 -3.43
N LYS A 147 -1.54 23.75 -2.25
CA LYS A 147 -0.72 24.64 -1.40
C LYS A 147 0.76 24.36 -1.56
N TYR A 148 1.18 23.11 -1.36
CA TYR A 148 2.60 22.73 -1.40
C TYR A 148 3.10 22.50 -2.81
N LYS A 149 2.20 22.19 -3.78
CA LYS A 149 2.52 21.97 -5.20
C LYS A 149 3.57 20.89 -5.41
N VAL A 150 3.45 19.79 -4.65
CA VAL A 150 4.41 18.69 -4.71
C VAL A 150 4.40 17.95 -6.05
N GLY A 151 3.24 17.88 -6.71
CA GLY A 151 3.02 17.17 -7.95
C GLY A 151 1.64 17.48 -8.53
N VAL A 152 1.31 16.93 -9.69
CA VAL A 152 0.04 17.14 -10.39
C VAL A 152 -0.58 15.82 -10.85
N ASP A 153 -1.90 15.75 -10.87
CA ASP A 153 -2.60 14.60 -11.46
C ASP A 153 -2.26 14.47 -12.95
N LYS A 154 -2.03 13.25 -13.40
CA LYS A 154 -1.76 12.93 -14.81
C LYS A 154 -0.52 13.62 -15.39
N PHE A 155 0.51 13.87 -14.59
CA PHE A 155 1.80 14.37 -15.10
C PHE A 155 2.38 13.39 -16.13
N MET A 156 2.31 12.08 -15.86
CA MET A 156 2.57 11.00 -16.82
C MET A 156 1.38 10.03 -16.84
N ASN A 157 1.47 8.94 -17.60
CA ASN A 157 0.39 7.94 -17.66
C ASN A 157 0.04 7.35 -16.30
N ALA A 158 1.07 7.14 -15.46
CA ALA A 158 0.92 6.74 -14.07
C ALA A 158 2.00 7.42 -13.20
N ASP A 159 1.70 7.59 -11.93
CA ASP A 159 2.62 8.09 -10.90
C ASP A 159 3.92 7.27 -10.84
N ALA A 160 3.80 5.94 -10.94
CA ALA A 160 4.94 5.04 -11.00
C ALA A 160 5.83 5.25 -12.24
N ASP A 161 5.26 5.64 -13.38
CA ASP A 161 6.01 5.95 -14.61
C ASP A 161 6.82 7.23 -14.43
N ALA A 162 6.28 8.23 -13.73
CA ALA A 162 6.99 9.48 -13.42
C ALA A 162 8.23 9.21 -12.56
N PHE A 163 8.09 8.37 -11.53
CA PHE A 163 9.23 7.99 -10.71
C PHE A 163 10.25 7.16 -11.50
N ALA A 164 9.81 6.14 -12.23
CA ALA A 164 10.70 5.28 -13.02
C ALA A 164 11.46 6.04 -14.12
N ALA A 165 10.88 7.12 -14.62
CA ALA A 165 11.53 8.01 -15.59
C ALA A 165 12.48 9.05 -14.96
N GLY A 166 12.70 9.02 -13.65
CA GLY A 166 13.52 10.00 -12.93
C GLY A 166 12.88 11.39 -12.86
N LYS A 167 11.55 11.48 -12.97
CA LYS A 167 10.78 12.73 -12.97
C LYS A 167 10.08 13.02 -11.65
N ALA A 168 10.46 12.33 -10.58
CA ALA A 168 9.98 12.60 -9.22
C ALA A 168 11.07 12.33 -8.19
N TYR A 169 11.14 13.16 -7.15
CA TYR A 169 12.02 12.96 -6.00
C TYR A 169 11.50 11.83 -5.13
N PHE A 170 10.19 11.84 -4.85
CA PHE A 170 9.51 10.89 -3.99
C PHE A 170 8.32 10.24 -4.68
N HIS A 171 8.05 8.98 -4.29
CA HIS A 171 6.90 8.22 -4.76
C HIS A 171 6.38 7.29 -3.65
N ILE A 172 5.07 7.28 -3.43
CA ILE A 172 4.43 6.40 -2.44
C ILE A 172 3.80 5.22 -3.16
N ASP A 173 4.31 4.00 -2.87
CA ASP A 173 3.71 2.78 -3.44
C ASP A 173 3.99 1.56 -2.54
N GLY A 174 3.51 0.39 -2.96
CA GLY A 174 3.64 -0.87 -2.25
C GLY A 174 4.93 -1.63 -2.56
N SER A 175 5.24 -2.62 -1.72
CA SER A 175 6.43 -3.48 -1.83
C SER A 175 6.59 -4.15 -3.20
N TYR A 176 5.50 -4.45 -3.90
CA TYR A 176 5.50 -5.05 -5.25
C TYR A 176 6.23 -4.20 -6.31
N ARG A 177 6.42 -2.90 -6.05
CA ARG A 177 7.20 -2.03 -6.95
C ARG A 177 8.69 -2.34 -6.94
N VAL A 178 9.20 -2.92 -5.88
CA VAL A 178 10.62 -3.24 -5.74
C VAL A 178 11.11 -4.08 -6.90
N GLY A 179 10.42 -5.19 -7.23
CA GLY A 179 10.79 -6.02 -8.37
C GLY A 179 10.65 -5.30 -9.70
N THR A 180 9.61 -4.48 -9.86
CA THR A 180 9.41 -3.66 -11.06
C THR A 180 10.56 -2.68 -11.25
N TYR A 181 10.89 -1.91 -10.22
CA TYR A 181 11.93 -0.87 -10.31
C TYR A 181 13.35 -1.43 -10.43
N LYS A 182 13.64 -2.58 -9.80
CA LYS A 182 14.92 -3.29 -10.02
C LYS A 182 15.13 -3.66 -11.50
N ASN A 183 14.06 -3.89 -12.26
CA ASN A 183 14.11 -4.26 -13.68
C ASN A 183 13.98 -3.07 -14.66
N GLN A 184 13.39 -1.96 -14.22
CA GLN A 184 13.08 -0.84 -15.09
C GLN A 184 14.01 0.37 -14.92
N ILE A 185 14.55 0.56 -13.70
CA ILE A 185 15.37 1.73 -13.39
C ILE A 185 16.85 1.33 -13.42
N ASP A 186 17.53 1.76 -14.47
CA ASP A 186 18.96 1.60 -14.66
C ASP A 186 19.72 2.94 -14.77
N SER A 187 18.98 4.04 -14.84
CA SER A 187 19.50 5.39 -15.10
C SER A 187 19.83 6.19 -13.84
N PHE A 188 19.34 5.77 -12.66
CA PHE A 188 19.61 6.43 -11.37
C PHE A 188 19.51 5.45 -10.20
N GLU A 189 20.12 5.81 -9.08
CA GLU A 189 19.98 5.06 -7.84
C GLU A 189 18.74 5.50 -7.06
N TRP A 190 18.06 4.54 -6.43
CA TRP A 190 16.89 4.78 -5.60
C TRP A 190 16.95 4.06 -4.26
N GLY A 191 16.10 4.43 -3.35
CA GLY A 191 15.98 3.83 -2.03
C GLY A 191 14.54 3.84 -1.54
N VAL A 192 14.33 3.28 -0.34
CA VAL A 192 13.03 3.21 0.32
C VAL A 192 13.17 3.60 1.78
N VAL A 193 12.25 4.42 2.28
CA VAL A 193 12.13 4.77 3.70
C VAL A 193 10.67 4.61 4.16
N PRO A 194 10.39 4.52 5.47
CA PRO A 194 9.02 4.53 5.98
C PRO A 194 8.25 5.77 5.51
N LEU A 195 6.92 5.64 5.43
CA LEU A 195 6.06 6.80 5.17
C LEU A 195 6.21 7.85 6.29
N PRO A 196 6.05 9.15 5.96
CA PRO A 196 6.03 10.21 6.96
C PRO A 196 4.91 10.00 7.98
N MET A 197 5.14 10.45 9.20
CA MET A 197 4.24 10.31 10.35
C MET A 197 3.46 11.61 10.62
N LYS A 198 2.37 11.49 11.35
CA LYS A 198 1.67 12.63 11.94
C LYS A 198 1.84 12.61 13.47
N ASP A 199 2.57 13.58 14.03
CA ASP A 199 2.83 13.67 15.45
C ASP A 199 3.36 12.35 16.08
N GLY A 200 4.27 11.67 15.35
CA GLY A 200 4.83 10.37 15.73
C GLY A 200 3.92 9.16 15.47
N VAL A 201 2.71 9.36 14.94
CA VAL A 201 1.81 8.26 14.55
C VAL A 201 2.23 7.67 13.21
N LYS A 202 2.78 6.46 13.24
CA LYS A 202 3.16 5.70 12.05
C LYS A 202 1.92 5.21 11.30
N GLY A 203 2.03 5.07 9.99
CA GLY A 203 0.98 4.48 9.16
C GLY A 203 1.55 3.78 7.94
N SER A 204 0.89 2.73 7.51
CA SER A 204 1.12 2.07 6.23
C SER A 204 -0.15 1.38 5.75
N CYS A 205 -0.38 1.33 4.46
CA CYS A 205 -1.47 0.54 3.89
C CYS A 205 -1.10 -0.93 3.91
N GLY A 206 -1.93 -1.75 4.56
CA GLY A 206 -1.77 -3.20 4.61
C GLY A 206 -2.75 -3.90 3.67
N THR A 207 -2.25 -4.69 2.73
CA THR A 207 -3.06 -5.55 1.87
C THR A 207 -2.42 -6.92 1.69
N PHE A 208 -3.19 -7.89 1.22
CA PHE A 208 -2.66 -9.22 0.92
C PHE A 208 -3.44 -9.88 -0.22
N TRP A 209 -2.74 -10.71 -0.96
CA TRP A 209 -3.32 -11.55 -2.00
C TRP A 209 -3.60 -12.94 -1.45
N THR A 210 -4.77 -13.48 -1.79
CA THR A 210 -5.18 -14.79 -1.31
C THR A 210 -5.67 -15.68 -2.45
N ASN A 211 -5.46 -16.96 -2.28
CA ASN A 211 -5.96 -18.00 -3.18
C ASN A 211 -6.97 -18.88 -2.43
N GLY A 212 -8.06 -19.24 -3.08
CA GLY A 212 -9.12 -20.08 -2.53
C GLY A 212 -9.53 -21.19 -3.49
N ILE A 213 -10.28 -22.16 -2.97
CA ILE A 213 -10.80 -23.29 -3.74
C ILE A 213 -12.29 -23.05 -4.00
N THR A 214 -12.71 -23.21 -5.26
CA THR A 214 -14.12 -23.01 -5.62
C THR A 214 -15.00 -24.14 -5.07
N ALA A 215 -16.23 -23.83 -4.72
CA ALA A 215 -17.14 -24.73 -4.01
C ALA A 215 -17.48 -26.05 -4.74
N ASN A 216 -17.38 -26.06 -6.06
CA ASN A 216 -17.63 -27.23 -6.91
C ASN A 216 -16.39 -28.08 -7.18
N THR A 217 -15.23 -27.73 -6.62
CA THR A 217 -14.01 -28.53 -6.75
C THR A 217 -14.06 -29.72 -5.79
N THR A 218 -14.02 -30.95 -6.29
CA THR A 218 -14.14 -32.19 -5.51
C THR A 218 -13.17 -33.27 -5.98
N GLY A 219 -13.00 -34.35 -5.21
CA GLY A 219 -12.20 -35.53 -5.56
C GLY A 219 -10.76 -35.18 -5.92
N ALA A 220 -10.21 -35.84 -6.94
CA ALA A 220 -8.82 -35.65 -7.36
C ALA A 220 -8.45 -34.19 -7.70
N GLN A 221 -9.42 -33.39 -8.16
CA GLN A 221 -9.20 -31.99 -8.43
C GLN A 221 -9.06 -31.18 -7.14
N LEU A 222 -9.81 -31.53 -6.10
CA LEU A 222 -9.64 -30.91 -4.77
C LEU A 222 -8.26 -31.26 -4.21
N ASP A 223 -7.85 -32.54 -4.26
CA ASP A 223 -6.54 -32.98 -3.78
C ASP A 223 -5.39 -32.26 -4.49
N ALA A 224 -5.52 -32.09 -5.81
CA ALA A 224 -4.53 -31.33 -6.58
C ALA A 224 -4.50 -29.84 -6.21
N SER A 225 -5.65 -29.24 -5.99
CA SER A 225 -5.76 -27.83 -5.56
C SER A 225 -5.14 -27.61 -4.18
N VAL A 226 -5.39 -28.52 -3.23
CA VAL A 226 -4.79 -28.47 -1.89
C VAL A 226 -3.27 -28.57 -1.97
N LYS A 227 -2.74 -29.55 -2.73
CA LYS A 227 -1.29 -29.68 -2.94
C LYS A 227 -0.66 -28.46 -3.59
N PHE A 228 -1.36 -27.86 -4.55
CA PHE A 228 -0.89 -26.63 -5.19
C PHE A 228 -0.85 -25.46 -4.23
N LEU A 229 -1.87 -25.29 -3.38
CA LEU A 229 -1.86 -24.24 -2.35
C LEU A 229 -0.76 -24.49 -1.31
N GLN A 230 -0.53 -25.72 -0.88
CA GLN A 230 0.59 -26.06 0.02
C GLN A 230 1.95 -25.72 -0.60
N PHE A 231 2.14 -26.06 -1.89
CA PHE A 231 3.35 -25.69 -2.63
C PHE A 231 3.51 -24.18 -2.73
N LEU A 232 2.48 -23.48 -3.18
CA LEU A 232 2.51 -22.04 -3.41
C LEU A 232 2.76 -21.24 -2.11
N THR A 233 2.30 -21.76 -0.98
CA THR A 233 2.46 -21.14 0.34
C THR A 233 3.55 -21.79 1.19
N GLY A 234 4.36 -22.67 0.59
CA GLY A 234 5.55 -23.22 1.23
C GLY A 234 6.62 -22.15 1.44
N GLU A 235 7.43 -22.31 2.47
CA GLU A 235 8.44 -21.32 2.87
C GLU A 235 9.43 -21.02 1.75
N ASP A 236 10.01 -22.06 1.13
CA ASP A 236 10.97 -21.91 0.02
C ASP A 236 10.38 -21.13 -1.17
N VAL A 237 9.11 -21.42 -1.51
CA VAL A 237 8.43 -20.75 -2.63
C VAL A 237 8.15 -19.28 -2.28
N MET A 238 7.70 -19.01 -1.06
CA MET A 238 7.45 -17.64 -0.60
C MET A 238 8.75 -16.83 -0.49
N LYS A 239 9.87 -17.45 -0.04
CA LYS A 239 11.17 -16.79 -0.01
C LYS A 239 11.60 -16.39 -1.43
N ARG A 240 11.56 -17.31 -2.39
CA ARG A 240 11.84 -17.01 -3.80
C ARG A 240 10.92 -15.94 -4.37
N TRP A 241 9.63 -16.00 -4.04
CA TRP A 241 8.67 -14.98 -4.47
C TRP A 241 9.06 -13.60 -3.96
N THR A 242 9.49 -13.49 -2.69
CA THR A 242 9.96 -12.23 -2.11
C THR A 242 11.22 -11.73 -2.81
N GLU A 243 12.17 -12.60 -3.09
CA GLU A 243 13.44 -12.25 -3.74
C GLU A 243 13.27 -11.85 -5.22
N GLU A 244 12.48 -12.61 -5.97
CA GLU A 244 12.34 -12.46 -7.43
C GLU A 244 11.27 -11.42 -7.81
N VAL A 245 10.16 -11.34 -7.05
CA VAL A 245 9.02 -10.47 -7.35
C VAL A 245 9.03 -9.19 -6.49
N GLY A 246 9.63 -9.25 -5.31
CA GLY A 246 9.66 -8.12 -4.36
C GLY A 246 8.41 -8.04 -3.46
N GLU A 247 7.48 -8.99 -3.52
CA GLU A 247 6.36 -9.07 -2.60
C GLU A 247 6.74 -9.89 -1.36
N VAL A 248 6.45 -9.37 -0.18
CA VAL A 248 6.78 -10.06 1.07
C VAL A 248 5.91 -11.31 1.22
N GLY A 249 6.53 -12.48 1.34
CA GLY A 249 5.81 -13.73 1.63
C GLY A 249 5.01 -13.61 2.92
N ALA A 250 3.80 -14.18 2.92
CA ALA A 250 2.86 -13.99 4.03
C ALA A 250 3.19 -14.80 5.29
N ARG A 251 4.17 -15.72 5.27
CA ARG A 251 4.59 -16.48 6.45
C ARG A 251 5.39 -15.64 7.42
N VAL A 252 5.21 -15.88 8.70
CA VAL A 252 6.02 -15.26 9.77
C VAL A 252 7.51 -15.52 9.57
N SER A 253 7.90 -16.76 9.20
CA SER A 253 9.29 -17.10 8.91
C SER A 253 9.94 -16.26 7.81
N ILE A 254 9.17 -15.75 6.86
CA ILE A 254 9.66 -14.84 5.81
C ILE A 254 9.75 -13.41 6.34
N THR A 255 8.75 -12.96 7.10
CA THR A 255 8.77 -11.60 7.67
C THR A 255 9.81 -11.41 8.77
N GLU A 256 10.33 -12.51 9.33
CA GLU A 256 11.39 -12.54 10.35
C GLU A 256 12.74 -13.00 9.78
N ASP A 257 12.84 -13.27 8.46
CA ASP A 257 14.10 -13.69 7.80
C ASP A 257 15.15 -12.58 7.93
N GLU A 258 16.33 -12.95 8.46
CA GLU A 258 17.40 -11.99 8.74
C GLU A 258 17.97 -11.32 7.48
N GLU A 259 18.02 -11.99 6.35
CA GLU A 259 18.52 -11.42 5.10
C GLU A 259 17.55 -10.36 4.58
N LEU A 260 16.24 -10.66 4.61
CA LEU A 260 15.20 -9.72 4.17
C LEU A 260 15.05 -8.53 5.11
N THR A 261 15.12 -8.75 6.42
CA THR A 261 15.03 -7.66 7.42
C THR A 261 16.26 -6.75 7.46
N LYS A 262 17.39 -7.19 6.90
CA LYS A 262 18.61 -6.38 6.74
C LYS A 262 18.69 -5.70 5.37
N ASP A 263 17.93 -6.15 4.36
CA ASP A 263 17.88 -5.48 3.04
C ASP A 263 17.29 -4.06 3.20
N PRO A 264 18.07 -3.00 2.93
CA PRO A 264 17.62 -1.63 3.13
C PRO A 264 16.39 -1.25 2.29
N ILE A 265 16.14 -1.97 1.18
CA ILE A 265 14.96 -1.76 0.34
C ILE A 265 13.72 -2.46 0.89
N MET A 266 13.88 -3.70 1.41
CA MET A 266 12.74 -4.48 1.91
C MET A 266 12.38 -4.14 3.35
N LYS A 267 13.37 -3.76 4.16
CA LYS A 267 13.19 -3.45 5.58
C LYS A 267 12.05 -2.49 5.90
N PRO A 268 11.88 -1.34 5.22
CA PRO A 268 10.79 -0.41 5.52
C PRO A 268 9.40 -1.03 5.36
N PHE A 269 9.23 -1.94 4.39
CA PHE A 269 7.97 -2.65 4.17
C PHE A 269 7.70 -3.70 5.25
N ILE A 270 8.72 -4.44 5.67
CA ILE A 270 8.60 -5.47 6.72
C ILE A 270 8.35 -4.80 8.07
N ASP A 271 9.09 -3.77 8.41
CA ASP A 271 8.93 -2.99 9.64
C ASP A 271 7.55 -2.33 9.73
N ALA A 272 6.87 -2.12 8.61
CA ALA A 272 5.54 -1.54 8.55
C ALA A 272 4.41 -2.54 8.87
N LEU A 273 4.64 -3.84 8.75
CA LEU A 273 3.61 -4.87 8.97
C LEU A 273 2.86 -4.75 10.31
N PRO A 274 3.53 -4.47 11.46
CA PRO A 274 2.85 -4.39 12.75
C PRO A 274 1.85 -3.24 12.89
N TYR A 275 2.00 -2.16 12.12
CA TYR A 275 1.13 -0.98 12.19
C TYR A 275 0.39 -0.70 10.89
N ALA A 276 0.52 -1.58 9.89
CA ALA A 276 -0.20 -1.45 8.64
C ALA A 276 -1.70 -1.70 8.84
N THR A 277 -2.51 -0.87 8.21
CA THR A 277 -3.97 -0.95 8.29
C THR A 277 -4.57 -1.24 6.93
N SER A 278 -5.59 -2.10 6.91
CA SER A 278 -6.38 -2.41 5.72
C SER A 278 -7.64 -1.57 5.69
N TYR A 279 -8.10 -1.24 4.50
CA TYR A 279 -9.38 -0.58 4.31
C TYR A 279 -10.43 -1.58 3.82
N PHE A 280 -11.64 -1.51 4.40
CA PHE A 280 -12.75 -2.35 3.98
C PHE A 280 -13.54 -1.67 2.86
N TYR A 281 -13.57 -2.29 1.68
CA TYR A 281 -14.38 -1.83 0.55
C TYR A 281 -15.69 -2.63 0.47
N VAL A 282 -16.81 -1.93 0.43
CA VAL A 282 -18.10 -2.52 0.04
C VAL A 282 -18.11 -2.77 -1.48
N SER A 283 -17.69 -1.76 -2.23
CA SER A 283 -17.41 -1.82 -3.67
C SER A 283 -16.19 -0.93 -3.95
N GLU A 284 -15.08 -1.53 -4.33
CA GLU A 284 -13.83 -0.78 -4.53
C GLU A 284 -13.95 0.24 -5.66
N SER A 285 -14.63 -0.12 -6.77
CA SER A 285 -14.80 0.78 -7.91
C SER A 285 -15.61 2.01 -7.57
N ASP A 286 -16.74 1.83 -6.85
CA ASP A 286 -17.62 2.93 -6.50
C ASP A 286 -16.97 3.85 -5.47
N ASP A 287 -16.27 3.24 -4.49
CA ASP A 287 -15.57 3.98 -3.46
C ASP A 287 -14.40 4.81 -4.03
N ARG A 288 -13.66 4.26 -5.00
CA ARG A 288 -12.65 5.02 -5.75
C ARG A 288 -13.28 6.19 -6.51
N GLN A 289 -14.39 5.96 -7.21
CA GLN A 289 -15.04 7.00 -8.00
C GLN A 289 -15.55 8.14 -7.10
N ILE A 290 -16.18 7.82 -5.97
CA ILE A 290 -16.63 8.82 -4.99
C ILE A 290 -15.45 9.69 -4.53
N LEU A 291 -14.30 9.10 -4.27
CA LEU A 291 -13.12 9.87 -3.85
C LEU A 291 -12.60 10.78 -4.97
N VAL A 292 -12.49 10.25 -6.19
CA VAL A 292 -12.04 11.04 -7.36
C VAL A 292 -12.99 12.21 -7.59
N ASP A 293 -14.29 11.96 -7.58
CA ASP A 293 -15.30 13.01 -7.74
C ASP A 293 -15.20 14.09 -6.65
N ALA A 294 -14.92 13.69 -5.40
CA ALA A 294 -14.73 14.65 -4.30
C ALA A 294 -13.48 15.51 -4.51
N ILE A 295 -12.36 14.90 -4.90
CA ILE A 295 -11.11 15.61 -5.19
C ILE A 295 -11.29 16.56 -6.38
N ASP A 296 -11.92 16.11 -7.46
CA ASP A 296 -12.16 16.92 -8.67
C ASP A 296 -13.03 18.14 -8.36
N LYS A 297 -14.05 18.01 -7.52
CA LYS A 297 -14.86 19.14 -7.08
C LYS A 297 -14.03 20.22 -6.38
N VAL A 298 -13.11 19.84 -5.53
CA VAL A 298 -12.25 20.80 -4.84
C VAL A 298 -11.25 21.43 -5.80
N ILE A 299 -10.53 20.61 -6.58
CA ILE A 299 -9.39 21.08 -7.40
C ILE A 299 -9.86 21.77 -8.66
N LEU A 300 -10.87 21.25 -9.35
CA LEU A 300 -11.32 21.76 -10.66
C LEU A 300 -12.46 22.77 -10.54
N GLU A 301 -13.38 22.57 -9.60
CA GLU A 301 -14.56 23.40 -9.43
C GLU A 301 -14.41 24.46 -8.34
N GLY A 302 -13.38 24.36 -7.47
CA GLY A 302 -13.14 25.30 -6.38
C GLY A 302 -14.18 25.24 -5.26
N VAL A 303 -14.80 24.08 -5.06
CA VAL A 303 -15.72 23.86 -3.93
C VAL A 303 -14.89 23.76 -2.65
N ASP A 304 -15.35 24.41 -1.57
CA ASP A 304 -14.72 24.28 -0.26
C ASP A 304 -14.78 22.81 0.23
N ASN A 305 -13.69 22.37 0.91
CA ASN A 305 -13.55 21.00 1.43
C ASN A 305 -14.62 20.64 2.45
#